data_3bca1de48c4a00292cd082ef97bda983
#
_entry.id   3bca1de48c4a00292cd082ef97bda983
#
_cell.length_a   1.000
_cell.length_b   1.000
_cell.length_c   1.000
_cell.angle_alpha   90.00
_cell.angle_beta   90.00
_cell.angle_gamma   90.00
#
_symmetry.space_group_name_H-M   'P 1'
#
loop_
_entity.id
_entity.type
_entity.pdbx_description
1 polymer ?
#
loop_
_entity_poly.entity_id
_entity_poly.type
_entity_poly.pdbx_seq_one_letter_code
_entity_poly.pdbx_strand_id
1 'polypeptide(L)'
;MKKFFEYLSTRPLAFISVIFLCLVYLVMIFAEFIAPYPATMTFENNTYHPANIEFTLKGFKVREHRVLDKSNWQYAKVKDTEYIHDLKFFVKGSSYKMFGIIPCDIHLFGTKSSDGKVYPAYLLGADNLGRDLFSRIVYGSRISLTIGFVATGISLLLAVLFGGFAGFFGGITDWSIMRFAEFFMLIPSLYFILFLRSLLNTKMDSGTSYMVITLILALVGWPGSARTIRGMVHSIKREEFVVNATLEGIPTCVIIFKYIIPQITSLLIVNTALSVPGFIMSETTLSYLGLGINDPAVSWGSLINRDISTLSNLKNFPWLLYPVFMLLLVTLAFNFLGDALRDFYDPYNAVFNKRKKINKIKNDEASCEKDNLLSIKNLNVTFSVLRGTKRILVYGVRDVSFAVKKGEILGIVGESGSGKSVSTTAIPGLLPSNATMSGKIFFDGTDLTSLSQKELIKYRGSRIALIFQEPGRSFDPLQNIGNVFYETFRKNTPEISKEEAFA
;
A
#
# COMPACT_ATOMS: atom_id res chain seq x y z
N MET A 1 -9.46 10.80 -9.96
CA MET A 1 -9.75 11.06 -8.53
C MET A 1 -11.15 10.61 -8.11
N LYS A 2 -12.25 11.02 -8.76
CA LYS A 2 -13.62 10.62 -8.37
C LYS A 2 -13.81 9.11 -8.25
N LYS A 3 -13.31 8.31 -9.21
CA LYS A 3 -13.37 6.84 -9.19
C LYS A 3 -12.61 6.20 -8.02
N PHE A 4 -11.48 6.79 -7.62
CA PHE A 4 -10.71 6.30 -6.48
C PHE A 4 -11.44 6.58 -5.16
N PHE A 5 -12.04 7.75 -4.99
CA PHE A 5 -12.86 8.05 -3.81
C PHE A 5 -14.10 7.15 -3.70
N GLU A 6 -14.76 6.87 -4.82
CA GLU A 6 -15.87 5.90 -4.86
C GLU A 6 -15.39 4.49 -4.48
N TYR A 7 -14.20 4.09 -4.90
CA TYR A 7 -13.58 2.82 -4.50
C TYR A 7 -13.24 2.79 -3.01
N LEU A 8 -12.60 3.85 -2.48
CA LEU A 8 -12.26 3.97 -1.06
C LEU A 8 -13.49 3.85 -0.15
N SER A 9 -14.64 4.41 -0.56
CA SER A 9 -15.88 4.30 0.24
C SER A 9 -16.35 2.85 0.43
N THR A 10 -15.90 1.91 -0.41
CA THR A 10 -16.18 0.48 -0.26
C THR A 10 -15.21 -0.25 0.68
N ARG A 11 -14.12 0.43 1.10
CA ARG A 11 -13.05 -0.10 1.96
C ARG A 11 -12.93 0.75 3.22
N PRO A 12 -13.69 0.47 4.29
CA PRO A 12 -13.81 1.37 5.44
C PRO A 12 -12.47 1.68 6.12
N LEU A 13 -11.57 0.69 6.27
CA LEU A 13 -10.25 0.91 6.88
C LEU A 13 -9.38 1.87 6.05
N ALA A 14 -9.34 1.70 4.73
CA ALA A 14 -8.59 2.60 3.86
C ALA A 14 -9.19 4.01 3.82
N PHE A 15 -10.52 4.12 3.84
CA PHE A 15 -11.20 5.42 3.89
C PHE A 15 -10.89 6.17 5.18
N ILE A 16 -10.99 5.50 6.34
CA ILE A 16 -10.62 6.07 7.65
C ILE A 16 -9.14 6.48 7.65
N SER A 17 -8.25 5.64 7.09
CA SER A 17 -6.81 5.94 6.99
C SER A 17 -6.52 7.20 6.19
N VAL A 18 -7.21 7.40 5.07
CA VAL A 18 -7.07 8.64 4.27
C VAL A 18 -7.50 9.87 5.07
N ILE A 19 -8.65 9.80 5.74
CA ILE A 19 -9.14 10.90 6.58
C ILE A 19 -8.14 11.18 7.70
N PHE A 20 -7.66 10.14 8.38
CA PHE A 20 -6.67 10.27 9.46
C PHE A 20 -5.37 10.91 8.96
N LEU A 21 -4.81 10.43 7.83
CA LEU A 21 -3.60 11.02 7.24
C LEU A 21 -3.83 12.46 6.84
N CYS A 22 -4.94 12.80 6.19
CA CYS A 22 -5.28 14.18 5.86
C CYS A 22 -5.33 15.07 7.10
N LEU A 23 -5.94 14.58 8.19
CA LEU A 23 -5.99 15.30 9.46
C LEU A 23 -4.60 15.51 10.07
N VAL A 24 -3.76 14.45 10.10
CA VAL A 24 -2.39 14.53 10.62
C VAL A 24 -1.53 15.50 9.81
N TYR A 25 -1.64 15.48 8.47
CA TYR A 25 -0.94 16.45 7.62
C TYR A 25 -1.46 17.88 7.78
N LEU A 26 -2.75 18.06 7.99
CA LEU A 26 -3.33 19.35 8.30
C LEU A 26 -2.81 19.87 9.65
N VAL A 27 -2.77 19.03 10.69
CA VAL A 27 -2.16 19.35 11.98
C VAL A 27 -0.68 19.73 11.83
N MET A 28 0.07 18.99 11.01
CA MET A 28 1.47 19.27 10.71
C MET A 28 1.66 20.66 10.05
N ILE A 29 0.81 21.00 9.07
CA ILE A 29 0.88 22.28 8.34
C ILE A 29 0.60 23.45 9.27
N PHE A 30 -0.40 23.31 10.15
CA PHE A 30 -0.82 24.36 11.11
C PHE A 30 -0.21 24.15 12.51
N ALA A 31 0.97 23.53 12.60
CA ALA A 31 1.56 23.13 13.86
C ALA A 31 1.74 24.31 14.86
N GLU A 32 2.18 25.50 14.39
CA GLU A 32 2.36 26.66 15.26
C GLU A 32 1.06 27.19 15.84
N PHE A 33 -0.05 27.09 15.09
CA PHE A 33 -1.36 27.48 15.55
C PHE A 33 -1.97 26.46 16.52
N ILE A 34 -1.81 25.16 16.22
CA ILE A 34 -2.42 24.07 17.00
C ILE A 34 -1.68 23.82 18.30
N ALA A 35 -0.35 23.94 18.30
CA ALA A 35 0.48 23.78 19.48
C ALA A 35 0.34 24.99 20.40
N PRO A 36 -0.07 24.82 21.68
CA PRO A 36 -0.22 25.96 22.61
C PRO A 36 1.13 26.60 22.99
N TYR A 37 2.23 25.83 22.88
CA TYR A 37 3.56 26.28 23.29
C TYR A 37 4.62 25.93 22.27
N PRO A 38 5.72 26.71 22.15
CA PRO A 38 6.90 26.33 21.39
C PRO A 38 7.47 24.99 21.89
N ALA A 39 7.99 24.18 20.97
CA ALA A 39 8.55 22.85 21.31
C ALA A 39 9.71 22.87 22.31
N THR A 40 10.37 24.02 22.46
CA THR A 40 11.51 24.24 23.36
C THR A 40 11.12 24.88 24.69
N MET A 41 9.87 25.31 24.84
CA MET A 41 9.42 26.01 26.05
C MET A 41 9.35 25.04 27.23
N THR A 42 10.08 25.36 28.30
CA THR A 42 10.13 24.59 29.55
C THR A 42 9.34 25.30 30.64
N PHE A 43 8.66 24.53 31.45
CA PHE A 43 7.98 25.03 32.65
C PHE A 43 8.68 24.47 33.89
N GLU A 44 9.27 25.34 34.68
CA GLU A 44 9.97 24.96 35.89
C GLU A 44 9.07 24.19 36.86
N ASN A 45 9.61 23.19 37.54
CA ASN A 45 8.90 22.30 38.45
C ASN A 45 7.77 21.43 37.88
N ASN A 46 7.62 21.36 36.55
CA ASN A 46 6.58 20.54 35.89
C ASN A 46 7.15 19.32 35.17
N THR A 47 8.29 18.79 35.62
CA THR A 47 8.90 17.56 35.08
C THR A 47 7.93 16.39 35.21
N TYR A 48 7.70 15.69 34.07
CA TYR A 48 6.74 14.57 34.01
C TYR A 48 5.34 14.90 34.55
N HIS A 49 4.88 16.13 34.30
CA HIS A 49 3.55 16.56 34.72
C HIS A 49 2.46 15.76 34.00
N PRO A 50 1.46 15.18 34.65
CA PRO A 50 0.36 14.49 34.00
C PRO A 50 -0.54 15.48 33.24
N ALA A 51 -1.43 14.96 32.39
CA ALA A 51 -2.47 15.77 31.76
C ALA A 51 -3.34 16.43 32.84
N ASN A 52 -3.62 17.73 32.65
CA ASN A 52 -4.32 18.54 33.66
C ASN A 52 -5.59 19.23 33.16
N ILE A 53 -6.00 18.93 31.92
CA ILE A 53 -7.25 19.44 31.34
C ILE A 53 -8.40 18.55 31.78
N GLU A 54 -9.41 19.15 32.42
CA GLU A 54 -10.62 18.47 32.87
C GLU A 54 -11.85 19.03 32.14
N PHE A 55 -12.74 18.11 31.73
CA PHE A 55 -14.04 18.51 31.18
C PHE A 55 -15.06 18.62 32.29
N THR A 56 -15.65 19.79 32.43
CA THR A 56 -16.69 20.08 33.41
C THR A 56 -17.96 20.58 32.73
N LEU A 57 -19.11 20.54 33.42
CA LEU A 57 -20.37 21.11 32.92
C LEU A 57 -20.29 22.60 32.50
N LYS A 58 -19.30 23.31 33.01
CA LYS A 58 -19.01 24.73 32.70
C LYS A 58 -17.94 24.92 31.63
N GLY A 59 -17.53 23.83 30.91
CA GLY A 59 -16.51 23.86 29.87
C GLY A 59 -15.19 23.19 30.28
N PHE A 60 -14.14 23.45 29.47
CA PHE A 60 -12.82 22.91 29.74
C PHE A 60 -12.09 23.74 30.80
N LYS A 61 -11.52 23.08 31.77
CA LYS A 61 -10.78 23.66 32.88
C LYS A 61 -9.40 23.06 32.96
N VAL A 62 -8.43 23.84 33.38
CA VAL A 62 -7.06 23.41 33.68
C VAL A 62 -6.89 23.46 35.17
N ARG A 63 -6.60 22.30 35.77
CA ARG A 63 -6.39 22.15 37.20
C ARG A 63 -4.91 22.11 37.54
N GLU A 64 -4.51 22.90 38.53
CA GLU A 64 -3.14 22.81 39.05
C GLU A 64 -2.91 21.49 39.79
N HIS A 65 -1.70 20.98 39.64
CA HIS A 65 -1.20 19.81 40.36
C HIS A 65 -0.01 20.24 41.22
N ARG A 66 0.02 19.77 42.46
CA ARG A 66 1.14 20.00 43.38
C ARG A 66 2.03 18.78 43.42
N VAL A 67 3.35 18.98 43.34
CA VAL A 67 4.33 17.90 43.48
C VAL A 67 4.30 17.38 44.88
N LEU A 68 4.00 16.11 45.08
CA LEU A 68 4.03 15.39 46.37
C LEU A 68 5.44 14.92 46.70
N ASP A 69 6.11 14.33 45.69
CA ASP A 69 7.44 13.77 45.83
C ASP A 69 8.28 14.08 44.58
N LYS A 70 9.36 14.82 44.77
CA LYS A 70 10.29 15.16 43.65
C LYS A 70 11.19 13.99 43.26
N SER A 71 11.36 12.96 44.11
CA SER A 71 12.18 11.80 43.78
C SER A 71 11.52 10.93 42.71
N ASN A 72 10.19 10.83 42.73
CA ASN A 72 9.38 10.02 41.83
C ASN A 72 8.43 10.84 40.94
N TRP A 73 8.49 12.17 41.03
CA TRP A 73 7.61 13.10 40.31
C TRP A 73 6.12 12.75 40.47
N GLN A 74 5.70 12.46 41.69
CA GLN A 74 4.30 12.19 41.98
C GLN A 74 3.54 13.51 42.18
N TYR A 75 2.38 13.59 41.53
CA TYR A 75 1.52 14.77 41.55
C TYR A 75 0.19 14.47 42.22
N ALA A 76 -0.32 15.43 42.98
CA ALA A 76 -1.69 15.44 43.48
C ALA A 76 -2.46 16.62 42.92
N LYS A 77 -3.73 16.40 42.65
CA LYS A 77 -4.66 17.47 42.25
C LYS A 77 -4.91 18.39 43.39
N VAL A 78 -4.77 19.67 43.20
CA VAL A 78 -5.17 20.67 44.19
C VAL A 78 -6.70 20.73 44.22
N LYS A 79 -7.28 20.64 45.43
CA LYS A 79 -8.74 20.58 45.61
C LYS A 79 -9.41 21.95 45.59
N ASP A 80 -8.68 23.01 45.92
CA ASP A 80 -9.24 24.35 46.05
C ASP A 80 -9.60 24.94 44.65
N THR A 81 -10.70 25.65 44.63
CA THR A 81 -11.26 26.22 43.35
C THR A 81 -10.44 27.40 42.81
N GLU A 82 -9.62 28.05 43.64
CA GLU A 82 -8.70 29.12 43.22
C GLU A 82 -7.60 28.66 42.27
N TYR A 83 -7.28 27.36 42.29
CA TYR A 83 -6.25 26.73 41.44
C TYR A 83 -6.84 26.08 40.17
N ILE A 84 -8.00 26.55 39.72
CA ILE A 84 -8.67 26.11 38.51
C ILE A 84 -8.74 27.26 37.51
N HIS A 85 -8.08 27.09 36.38
CA HIS A 85 -8.04 28.09 35.30
C HIS A 85 -8.96 27.70 34.16
N ASP A 86 -9.54 28.72 33.49
CA ASP A 86 -10.34 28.48 32.30
C ASP A 86 -9.44 28.19 31.10
N LEU A 87 -9.69 27.07 30.43
CA LEU A 87 -9.14 26.83 29.09
C LEU A 87 -9.96 27.63 28.08
N LYS A 88 -9.30 28.46 27.33
CA LYS A 88 -9.92 29.28 26.27
C LYS A 88 -9.37 28.87 24.91
N PHE A 89 -10.22 29.03 23.90
CA PHE A 89 -9.80 28.83 22.51
C PHE A 89 -9.40 30.17 21.88
N PHE A 90 -8.53 30.14 20.89
CA PHE A 90 -7.99 31.27 20.16
C PHE A 90 -7.33 32.31 21.10
N VAL A 91 -6.40 31.83 21.91
CA VAL A 91 -5.72 32.61 22.93
C VAL A 91 -4.42 33.19 22.39
N LYS A 92 -4.13 34.44 22.79
CA LYS A 92 -2.80 35.02 22.56
C LYS A 92 -1.76 34.33 23.42
N GLY A 93 -0.69 33.90 22.78
CA GLY A 93 0.42 33.20 23.44
C GLY A 93 1.77 33.69 22.93
N SER A 94 2.71 32.77 22.77
CA SER A 94 4.03 33.06 22.20
C SER A 94 3.92 33.49 20.73
N SER A 95 4.68 34.50 20.33
CA SER A 95 4.73 34.94 18.93
C SER A 95 5.43 33.91 18.05
N TYR A 96 4.87 33.64 16.89
CA TYR A 96 5.42 32.74 15.88
C TYR A 96 5.22 33.29 14.47
N LYS A 97 5.86 32.66 13.50
CA LYS A 97 5.64 32.96 12.07
C LYS A 97 4.93 31.77 11.41
N MET A 98 3.63 31.95 11.13
CA MET A 98 2.88 30.94 10.40
C MET A 98 3.48 30.78 9.00
N PHE A 99 3.78 29.55 8.60
CA PHE A 99 4.49 29.20 7.35
C PHE A 99 5.84 29.89 7.18
N GLY A 100 6.47 30.34 8.27
CA GLY A 100 7.73 31.10 8.26
C GLY A 100 7.63 32.56 7.79
N ILE A 101 6.44 33.04 7.40
CA ILE A 101 6.23 34.34 6.74
C ILE A 101 5.32 35.24 7.57
N ILE A 102 4.14 34.78 7.97
CA ILE A 102 3.08 35.57 8.57
C ILE A 102 3.25 35.63 10.09
N PRO A 103 3.56 36.80 10.70
CA PRO A 103 3.63 36.93 12.15
C PRO A 103 2.24 36.71 12.78
N CYS A 104 2.16 35.83 13.77
CA CYS A 104 0.94 35.52 14.50
C CYS A 104 1.27 35.23 15.96
N ASP A 105 0.30 35.46 16.86
CA ASP A 105 0.42 35.21 18.29
C ASP A 105 -0.79 34.42 18.86
N ILE A 106 -1.69 33.96 17.98
CA ILE A 106 -2.92 33.28 18.35
C ILE A 106 -2.70 31.76 18.26
N HIS A 107 -2.92 31.05 19.36
CA HIS A 107 -2.90 29.59 19.45
C HIS A 107 -4.31 29.02 19.59
N LEU A 108 -4.51 27.77 19.18
CA LEU A 108 -5.81 27.10 19.18
C LEU A 108 -6.45 27.07 20.58
N PHE A 109 -5.67 26.82 21.61
CA PHE A 109 -6.12 26.81 22.99
C PHE A 109 -4.99 27.20 23.96
N GLY A 110 -5.37 27.60 25.17
CA GLY A 110 -4.42 27.94 26.22
C GLY A 110 -5.15 28.45 27.46
N THR A 111 -4.39 28.78 28.51
CA THR A 111 -4.90 29.41 29.71
C THR A 111 -4.65 30.91 29.65
N LYS A 112 -5.61 31.71 30.10
CA LYS A 112 -5.44 33.15 30.35
C LYS A 112 -5.50 33.36 31.84
N SER A 113 -4.37 33.74 32.45
CA SER A 113 -4.36 34.12 33.86
C SER A 113 -4.79 35.58 34.05
N SER A 114 -5.55 35.84 35.10
CA SER A 114 -5.86 37.23 35.54
C SER A 114 -4.62 37.97 36.03
N ASP A 115 -3.61 37.21 36.52
CA ASP A 115 -2.42 37.77 37.20
C ASP A 115 -1.18 37.85 36.32
N GLY A 116 -1.33 37.64 34.96
CA GLY A 116 -0.20 37.68 34.03
C GLY A 116 0.69 36.41 34.06
N LYS A 117 0.47 35.47 35.00
CA LYS A 117 1.14 34.19 35.04
C LYS A 117 0.39 33.18 34.15
N VAL A 118 1.08 32.59 33.19
CA VAL A 118 0.53 31.52 32.34
C VAL A 118 0.72 30.18 33.06
N TYR A 119 -0.37 29.56 33.50
CA TYR A 119 -0.32 28.19 33.97
C TYR A 119 -0.42 27.21 32.79
N PRO A 120 0.51 26.25 32.64
CA PRO A 120 0.52 25.40 31.45
C PRO A 120 -0.68 24.46 31.40
N ALA A 121 -1.31 24.40 30.21
CA ALA A 121 -2.37 23.46 29.91
C ALA A 121 -1.78 22.25 29.18
N TYR A 122 -1.61 21.14 29.87
CA TYR A 122 -1.08 19.91 29.33
C TYR A 122 -2.20 18.98 28.87
N LEU A 123 -2.35 18.82 27.55
CA LEU A 123 -3.35 17.90 26.99
C LEU A 123 -2.90 16.44 27.13
N LEU A 124 -1.62 16.17 26.88
CA LEU A 124 -1.02 14.84 26.91
C LEU A 124 0.05 14.69 28.02
N GLY A 125 0.18 15.66 28.89
CA GLY A 125 1.23 15.70 29.91
C GLY A 125 2.52 16.36 29.44
N ALA A 126 3.55 16.31 30.27
CA ALA A 126 4.86 16.92 30.04
C ALA A 126 5.98 15.87 29.99
N ASP A 127 7.10 16.25 29.37
CA ASP A 127 8.32 15.46 29.30
C ASP A 127 9.23 15.64 30.54
N ASN A 128 10.43 15.07 30.48
CA ASN A 128 11.44 15.12 31.53
C ASN A 128 11.97 16.54 31.86
N LEU A 129 11.72 17.53 31.00
CA LEU A 129 12.10 18.93 31.21
C LEU A 129 10.88 19.83 31.45
N GLY A 130 9.71 19.25 31.67
CA GLY A 130 8.46 20.01 31.85
C GLY A 130 7.91 20.67 30.58
N ARG A 131 8.35 20.22 29.39
CA ARG A 131 7.85 20.74 28.11
C ARG A 131 6.56 20.01 27.73
N ASP A 132 5.64 20.73 27.10
CA ASP A 132 4.35 20.17 26.68
C ASP A 132 4.52 19.07 25.62
N LEU A 133 4.12 17.85 25.93
CA LEU A 133 4.26 16.70 25.07
C LEU A 133 3.39 16.80 23.81
N PHE A 134 2.17 17.38 23.92
CA PHE A 134 1.29 17.60 22.78
C PHE A 134 1.94 18.52 21.74
N SER A 135 2.43 19.70 22.17
CA SER A 135 3.14 20.63 21.30
C SER A 135 4.34 19.94 20.62
N ARG A 136 5.11 19.17 21.36
CA ARG A 136 6.28 18.47 20.82
C ARG A 136 5.92 17.39 19.82
N ILE A 137 4.84 16.65 20.01
CA ILE A 137 4.33 15.67 19.03
C ILE A 137 3.89 16.36 17.75
N VAL A 138 3.18 17.50 17.88
CA VAL A 138 2.72 18.30 16.75
C VAL A 138 3.90 18.86 15.96
N TYR A 139 4.89 19.49 16.62
CA TYR A 139 6.11 19.97 15.93
C TYR A 139 6.96 18.82 15.38
N GLY A 140 7.07 17.71 16.11
CA GLY A 140 7.81 16.53 15.69
C GLY A 140 7.25 15.88 14.43
N SER A 141 5.93 16.00 14.21
CA SER A 141 5.30 15.51 13.00
C SER A 141 5.87 16.12 11.72
N ARG A 142 6.30 17.39 11.75
CA ARG A 142 6.91 18.06 10.59
C ARG A 142 8.14 17.32 10.11
N ILE A 143 9.05 17.01 11.02
CA ILE A 143 10.29 16.32 10.66
C ILE A 143 10.00 14.89 10.25
N SER A 144 9.32 14.11 11.10
CA SER A 144 9.11 12.69 10.84
C SER A 144 8.29 12.43 9.57
N LEU A 145 7.23 13.21 9.30
CA LEU A 145 6.39 13.01 8.12
C LEU A 145 7.04 13.54 6.84
N THR A 146 7.72 14.70 6.90
CA THR A 146 8.37 15.27 5.69
C THR A 146 9.57 14.44 5.24
N ILE A 147 10.38 13.91 6.17
CA ILE A 147 11.48 12.98 5.82
C ILE A 147 10.93 11.78 5.06
N GLY A 148 9.83 11.19 5.53
CA GLY A 148 9.19 10.06 4.85
C GLY A 148 8.89 10.33 3.37
N PHE A 149 8.29 11.48 3.06
CA PHE A 149 7.97 11.85 1.68
C PHE A 149 9.19 12.27 0.87
N VAL A 150 10.07 13.10 1.42
CA VAL A 150 11.23 13.62 0.69
C VAL A 150 12.22 12.49 0.38
N ALA A 151 12.50 11.63 1.35
CA ALA A 151 13.37 10.47 1.14
C ALA A 151 12.77 9.50 0.11
N THR A 152 11.45 9.24 0.19
CA THR A 152 10.76 8.41 -0.82
C THR A 152 10.85 9.04 -2.21
N GLY A 153 10.62 10.35 -2.32
CA GLY A 153 10.69 11.06 -3.61
C GLY A 153 12.08 10.98 -4.25
N ILE A 154 13.13 11.25 -3.48
CA ILE A 154 14.53 11.16 -3.96
C ILE A 154 14.88 9.70 -4.32
N SER A 155 14.52 8.74 -3.46
CA SER A 155 14.76 7.32 -3.70
C SER A 155 14.05 6.83 -4.97
N LEU A 156 12.80 7.23 -5.18
CA LEU A 156 12.04 6.90 -6.37
C LEU A 156 12.64 7.53 -7.63
N LEU A 157 13.07 8.79 -7.56
CA LEU A 157 13.74 9.47 -8.66
C LEU A 157 15.00 8.70 -9.08
N LEU A 158 15.86 8.34 -8.12
CA LEU A 158 17.07 7.54 -8.38
C LEU A 158 16.69 6.16 -8.97
N ALA A 159 15.67 5.52 -8.43
CA ALA A 159 15.23 4.22 -8.89
C ALA A 159 14.67 4.27 -10.34
N VAL A 160 13.92 5.31 -10.69
CA VAL A 160 13.41 5.53 -12.05
C VAL A 160 14.54 5.82 -13.02
N LEU A 161 15.49 6.66 -12.63
CA LEU A 161 16.67 6.96 -13.46
C LEU A 161 17.51 5.71 -13.70
N PHE A 162 18.04 5.12 -12.64
CA PHE A 162 18.97 3.98 -12.76
C PHE A 162 18.27 2.72 -13.26
N GLY A 163 17.09 2.39 -12.74
CA GLY A 163 16.31 1.24 -13.19
C GLY A 163 15.80 1.39 -14.62
N GLY A 164 15.38 2.60 -15.01
CA GLY A 164 14.97 2.93 -16.36
C GLY A 164 16.10 2.75 -17.38
N PHE A 165 17.27 3.31 -17.11
CA PHE A 165 18.43 3.16 -17.99
C PHE A 165 18.94 1.72 -18.02
N ALA A 166 19.07 1.04 -16.88
CA ALA A 166 19.50 -0.35 -16.83
C ALA A 166 18.56 -1.27 -17.65
N GLY A 167 17.23 -1.12 -17.45
CA GLY A 167 16.24 -1.94 -18.16
C GLY A 167 16.19 -1.68 -19.67
N PHE A 168 16.39 -0.42 -20.08
CA PHE A 168 16.32 -0.06 -21.50
C PHE A 168 17.59 -0.43 -22.28
N PHE A 169 18.76 -0.03 -21.81
CA PHE A 169 20.01 -0.29 -22.53
C PHE A 169 20.45 -1.75 -22.43
N GLY A 170 20.32 -2.38 -21.28
CA GLY A 170 20.80 -3.74 -21.07
C GLY A 170 22.34 -3.83 -21.09
N GLY A 171 22.88 -5.05 -21.30
CA GLY A 171 24.32 -5.28 -21.46
C GLY A 171 25.17 -4.75 -20.31
N ILE A 172 26.27 -4.06 -20.64
CA ILE A 172 27.24 -3.52 -19.67
C ILE A 172 26.58 -2.45 -18.76
N THR A 173 25.71 -1.61 -19.31
CA THR A 173 25.01 -0.58 -18.52
C THR A 173 24.13 -1.21 -17.43
N ASP A 174 23.36 -2.22 -17.79
CA ASP A 174 22.55 -2.97 -16.85
C ASP A 174 23.41 -3.67 -15.80
N TRP A 175 24.45 -4.36 -16.23
CA TRP A 175 25.39 -5.05 -15.34
C TRP A 175 26.02 -4.09 -14.33
N SER A 176 26.54 -2.95 -14.79
CA SER A 176 27.22 -1.98 -13.91
C SER A 176 26.27 -1.35 -12.90
N ILE A 177 25.09 -0.89 -13.36
CA ILE A 177 24.10 -0.27 -12.47
C ILE A 177 23.57 -1.30 -11.45
N MET A 178 23.31 -2.54 -11.87
CA MET A 178 22.82 -3.57 -10.96
C MET A 178 23.91 -4.04 -9.98
N ARG A 179 25.18 -4.13 -10.36
CA ARG A 179 26.27 -4.42 -9.43
C ARG A 179 26.43 -3.31 -8.38
N PHE A 180 26.31 -2.05 -8.80
CA PHE A 180 26.31 -0.93 -7.87
C PHE A 180 25.11 -0.98 -6.91
N ALA A 181 23.92 -1.26 -7.41
CA ALA A 181 22.74 -1.44 -6.58
C ALA A 181 22.86 -2.62 -5.60
N GLU A 182 23.42 -3.75 -6.06
CA GLU A 182 23.66 -4.93 -5.22
C GLU A 182 24.63 -4.65 -4.08
N PHE A 183 25.66 -3.82 -4.30
CA PHE A 183 26.57 -3.39 -3.24
C PHE A 183 25.80 -2.78 -2.05
N PHE A 184 24.86 -1.87 -2.32
CA PHE A 184 24.01 -1.29 -1.26
C PHE A 184 23.09 -2.31 -0.61
N MET A 185 22.61 -3.31 -1.36
CA MET A 185 21.68 -4.33 -0.84
C MET A 185 22.36 -5.42 -0.02
N LEU A 186 23.65 -5.67 -0.23
CA LEU A 186 24.42 -6.66 0.53
C LEU A 186 24.71 -6.20 1.97
N ILE A 187 24.81 -4.90 2.18
CA ILE A 187 25.07 -4.34 3.50
C ILE A 187 23.72 -4.19 4.22
N PRO A 188 23.56 -4.74 5.45
CA PRO A 188 22.34 -4.50 6.20
C PRO A 188 22.11 -2.99 6.38
N SER A 189 20.96 -2.51 5.93
CA SER A 189 20.65 -1.08 5.79
C SER A 189 20.93 -0.28 7.05
N LEU A 190 20.56 -0.81 8.22
CA LEU A 190 20.79 -0.14 9.50
C LEU A 190 22.28 0.16 9.73
N TYR A 191 23.15 -0.84 9.57
CA TYR A 191 24.59 -0.65 9.77
C TYR A 191 25.21 0.32 8.77
N PHE A 192 24.75 0.27 7.53
CA PHE A 192 25.21 1.19 6.50
C PHE A 192 24.80 2.64 6.79
N ILE A 193 23.57 2.85 7.24
CA ILE A 193 23.10 4.16 7.66
C ILE A 193 23.89 4.68 8.87
N LEU A 194 24.10 3.82 9.89
CA LEU A 194 24.90 4.17 11.07
C LEU A 194 26.34 4.54 10.69
N PHE A 195 26.95 3.75 9.81
CA PHE A 195 28.29 4.02 9.30
C PHE A 195 28.36 5.38 8.58
N LEU A 196 27.47 5.62 7.61
CA LEU A 196 27.45 6.91 6.90
C LEU A 196 27.22 8.08 7.86
N ARG A 197 26.32 7.92 8.83
CA ARG A 197 26.05 8.96 9.83
C ARG A 197 27.24 9.19 10.77
N SER A 198 28.00 8.16 11.13
CA SER A 198 29.17 8.27 12.00
C SER A 198 30.35 9.01 11.36
N LEU A 199 30.45 8.99 10.02
CA LEU A 199 31.45 9.74 9.28
C LEU A 199 31.22 11.25 9.28
N LEU A 200 30.02 11.67 9.67
CA LEU A 200 29.61 13.07 9.64
C LEU A 200 29.75 13.70 11.04
N ASN A 201 30.00 14.99 11.05
CA ASN A 201 30.16 15.71 12.32
C ASN A 201 28.89 15.64 13.18
N THR A 202 29.04 15.30 14.45
CA THR A 202 27.94 15.22 15.41
C THR A 202 27.34 16.57 15.81
N LYS A 203 28.10 17.67 15.60
CA LYS A 203 27.70 19.07 15.92
C LYS A 203 27.08 19.78 14.72
N MET A 204 26.25 19.11 13.95
CA MET A 204 25.49 19.74 12.87
C MET A 204 24.26 20.47 13.43
N ASP A 205 23.91 21.59 12.81
CA ASP A 205 22.62 22.23 13.06
C ASP A 205 21.46 21.32 12.62
N SER A 206 20.26 21.60 13.14
CA SER A 206 19.10 20.75 12.90
C SER A 206 18.70 20.64 11.42
N GLY A 207 18.87 21.74 10.65
CA GLY A 207 18.56 21.76 9.23
C GLY A 207 19.50 20.88 8.42
N THR A 208 20.81 20.97 8.67
CA THR A 208 21.83 20.12 8.04
C THR A 208 21.62 18.66 8.43
N SER A 209 21.33 18.35 9.69
CA SER A 209 21.02 16.99 10.14
C SER A 209 19.81 16.41 9.40
N TYR A 210 18.73 17.20 9.23
CA TYR A 210 17.57 16.81 8.45
C TYR A 210 17.91 16.46 7.01
N MET A 211 18.65 17.33 6.31
CA MET A 211 19.05 17.09 4.91
C MET A 211 19.91 15.84 4.75
N VAL A 212 20.91 15.70 5.62
CA VAL A 212 21.84 14.58 5.60
C VAL A 212 21.13 13.25 5.84
N ILE A 213 20.29 13.17 6.86
CA ILE A 213 19.52 11.94 7.16
C ILE A 213 18.61 11.58 5.98
N THR A 214 17.90 12.58 5.44
CA THR A 214 17.02 12.37 4.29
C THR A 214 17.77 11.82 3.08
N LEU A 215 18.97 12.38 2.79
CA LEU A 215 19.80 11.92 1.68
C LEU A 215 20.37 10.51 1.91
N ILE A 216 20.83 10.21 3.10
CA ILE A 216 21.33 8.86 3.46
C ILE A 216 20.21 7.83 3.29
N LEU A 217 19.04 8.11 3.82
CA LEU A 217 17.88 7.21 3.70
C LEU A 217 17.49 6.97 2.24
N ALA A 218 17.44 8.02 1.43
CA ALA A 218 17.15 7.91 0.01
C ALA A 218 18.20 7.10 -0.74
N LEU A 219 19.49 7.30 -0.41
CA LEU A 219 20.62 6.58 -1.02
C LEU A 219 20.62 5.08 -0.69
N VAL A 220 20.09 4.69 0.46
CA VAL A 220 19.96 3.28 0.86
C VAL A 220 18.70 2.66 0.26
N GLY A 221 17.63 3.42 0.06
CA GLY A 221 16.32 2.91 -0.35
C GLY A 221 16.13 2.63 -1.84
N TRP A 222 16.85 3.33 -2.74
CA TRP A 222 16.64 3.28 -4.20
C TRP A 222 16.90 1.91 -4.86
N PRO A 223 17.86 1.05 -4.42
CA PRO A 223 18.30 -0.13 -5.18
C PRO A 223 17.18 -1.16 -5.39
N GLY A 224 16.39 -1.43 -4.36
CA GLY A 224 15.26 -2.37 -4.44
C GLY A 224 14.22 -1.95 -5.46
N SER A 225 13.83 -0.67 -5.42
CA SER A 225 12.88 -0.08 -6.38
C SER A 225 13.47 -0.04 -7.79
N ALA A 226 14.76 0.27 -7.95
CA ALA A 226 15.43 0.27 -9.24
C ALA A 226 15.44 -1.11 -9.90
N ARG A 227 15.65 -2.18 -9.13
CA ARG A 227 15.59 -3.57 -9.64
C ARG A 227 14.19 -3.91 -10.17
N THR A 228 13.14 -3.50 -9.45
CA THR A 228 11.76 -3.71 -9.88
C THR A 228 11.46 -2.94 -11.17
N ILE A 229 11.80 -1.64 -11.21
CA ILE A 229 11.61 -0.79 -12.40
C ILE A 229 12.40 -1.33 -13.60
N ARG A 230 13.64 -1.73 -13.40
CA ARG A 230 14.47 -2.37 -14.44
C ARG A 230 13.76 -3.56 -15.08
N GLY A 231 13.20 -4.46 -14.26
CA GLY A 231 12.47 -5.63 -14.76
C GLY A 231 11.27 -5.26 -15.63
N MET A 232 10.48 -4.27 -15.19
CA MET A 232 9.32 -3.78 -15.93
C MET A 232 9.72 -3.09 -17.25
N VAL A 233 10.72 -2.22 -17.20
CA VAL A 233 11.25 -1.53 -18.39
C VAL A 233 11.78 -2.53 -19.41
N HIS A 234 12.48 -3.58 -18.97
CA HIS A 234 12.99 -4.63 -19.84
C HIS A 234 11.86 -5.42 -20.53
N SER A 235 10.72 -5.64 -19.85
CA SER A 235 9.56 -6.26 -20.45
C SER A 235 8.89 -5.33 -21.48
N ILE A 236 8.58 -4.09 -21.08
CA ILE A 236 7.86 -3.12 -21.92
C ILE A 236 8.67 -2.69 -23.13
N LYS A 237 10.00 -2.68 -23.04
CA LYS A 237 10.88 -2.36 -24.19
C LYS A 237 10.61 -3.21 -25.42
N ARG A 238 10.06 -4.41 -25.25
CA ARG A 238 9.77 -5.37 -26.35
C ARG A 238 8.39 -5.17 -26.95
N GLU A 239 7.57 -4.30 -26.39
CA GLU A 239 6.24 -4.03 -26.92
C GLU A 239 6.32 -3.28 -28.24
N GLU A 240 5.38 -3.56 -29.15
CA GLU A 240 5.37 -3.03 -30.51
C GLU A 240 5.46 -1.50 -30.59
N PHE A 241 4.75 -0.81 -29.69
CA PHE A 241 4.75 0.66 -29.66
C PHE A 241 6.12 1.26 -29.29
N VAL A 242 6.93 0.55 -28.47
CA VAL A 242 8.29 0.98 -28.12
C VAL A 242 9.25 0.69 -29.26
N VAL A 243 9.11 -0.48 -29.89
CA VAL A 243 9.91 -0.85 -31.07
C VAL A 243 9.65 0.15 -32.22
N ASN A 244 8.40 0.49 -32.49
CA ASN A 244 8.05 1.48 -33.51
C ASN A 244 8.64 2.86 -33.18
N ALA A 245 8.53 3.33 -31.96
CA ALA A 245 9.14 4.60 -31.53
C ALA A 245 10.66 4.61 -31.70
N THR A 246 11.30 3.47 -31.51
CA THR A 246 12.75 3.32 -31.71
C THR A 246 13.10 3.35 -33.23
N LEU A 247 12.29 2.70 -34.06
CA LEU A 247 12.46 2.72 -35.53
C LEU A 247 12.24 4.11 -36.14
N GLU A 248 11.32 4.90 -35.56
CA GLU A 248 11.09 6.31 -35.94
C GLU A 248 12.24 7.24 -35.48
N GLY A 249 13.27 6.73 -34.79
CA GLY A 249 14.43 7.51 -34.37
C GLY A 249 14.16 8.44 -33.20
N ILE A 250 13.11 8.19 -32.37
CA ILE A 250 12.81 8.97 -31.18
C ILE A 250 13.97 8.81 -30.16
N PRO A 251 14.45 9.92 -29.55
CA PRO A 251 15.52 9.86 -28.56
C PRO A 251 15.19 8.93 -27.39
N THR A 252 16.16 8.11 -26.97
CA THR A 252 15.98 7.10 -25.92
C THR A 252 15.42 7.66 -24.62
N CYS A 253 15.88 8.83 -24.18
CA CYS A 253 15.33 9.48 -22.97
C CYS A 253 13.82 9.75 -23.11
N VAL A 254 13.36 10.18 -24.29
CA VAL A 254 11.95 10.43 -24.57
C VAL A 254 11.18 9.11 -24.53
N ILE A 255 11.73 8.04 -25.12
CA ILE A 255 11.11 6.72 -25.09
C ILE A 255 10.94 6.25 -23.63
N ILE A 256 12.00 6.31 -22.81
CA ILE A 256 11.94 5.89 -21.41
C ILE A 256 10.89 6.71 -20.65
N PHE A 257 10.99 8.05 -20.66
CA PHE A 257 10.17 8.88 -19.79
C PHE A 257 8.76 9.16 -20.29
N LYS A 258 8.53 9.17 -21.60
CA LYS A 258 7.22 9.49 -22.19
C LYS A 258 6.42 8.26 -22.62
N TYR A 259 7.08 7.15 -22.99
CA TYR A 259 6.39 5.95 -23.47
C TYR A 259 6.39 4.82 -22.42
N ILE A 260 7.52 4.55 -21.75
CA ILE A 260 7.64 3.40 -20.85
C ILE A 260 7.21 3.75 -19.41
N ILE A 261 7.77 4.79 -18.80
CA ILE A 261 7.48 5.15 -17.40
C ILE A 261 6.00 5.40 -17.13
N PRO A 262 5.21 6.04 -18.01
CA PRO A 262 3.77 6.17 -17.79
C PRO A 262 3.02 4.85 -17.69
N GLN A 263 3.49 3.78 -18.33
CA GLN A 263 2.87 2.45 -18.25
C GLN A 263 3.02 1.80 -16.88
N ILE A 264 4.08 2.13 -16.14
CA ILE A 264 4.35 1.61 -14.80
C ILE A 264 3.95 2.59 -13.69
N THR A 265 3.30 3.71 -14.01
CA THR A 265 2.94 4.76 -13.04
C THR A 265 2.09 4.22 -11.89
N SER A 266 1.17 3.29 -12.16
CA SER A 266 0.37 2.63 -11.13
C SER A 266 1.24 1.89 -10.10
N LEU A 267 2.25 1.15 -10.57
CA LEU A 267 3.23 0.47 -9.69
C LEU A 267 4.04 1.50 -8.89
N LEU A 268 4.48 2.59 -9.54
CA LEU A 268 5.25 3.65 -8.86
C LEU A 268 4.44 4.31 -7.73
N ILE A 269 3.15 4.59 -7.94
CA ILE A 269 2.25 5.15 -6.93
C ILE A 269 2.11 4.19 -5.73
N VAL A 270 1.89 2.91 -5.99
CA VAL A 270 1.76 1.89 -4.94
C VAL A 270 3.07 1.76 -4.15
N ASN A 271 4.21 1.65 -4.85
CA ASN A 271 5.52 1.56 -4.20
C ASN A 271 5.82 2.81 -3.36
N THR A 272 5.48 4.00 -3.85
CA THR A 272 5.64 5.26 -3.10
C THR A 272 4.84 5.22 -1.79
N ALA A 273 3.56 4.86 -1.86
CA ALA A 273 2.70 4.80 -0.67
C ALA A 273 3.21 3.80 0.39
N LEU A 274 3.73 2.65 -0.04
CA LEU A 274 4.27 1.62 0.84
C LEU A 274 5.69 1.93 1.36
N SER A 275 6.46 2.78 0.67
CA SER A 275 7.81 3.16 1.08
C SER A 275 7.84 4.26 2.14
N VAL A 276 6.88 5.19 2.12
CA VAL A 276 6.82 6.31 3.08
C VAL A 276 6.90 5.85 4.54
N PRO A 277 6.07 4.89 5.02
CA PRO A 277 6.16 4.43 6.40
C PRO A 277 7.51 3.78 6.72
N GLY A 278 8.14 3.11 5.77
CA GLY A 278 9.49 2.55 5.93
C GLY A 278 10.55 3.61 6.22
N PHE A 279 10.51 4.73 5.50
CA PHE A 279 11.43 5.84 5.73
C PHE A 279 11.14 6.59 7.04
N ILE A 280 9.86 6.76 7.42
CA ILE A 280 9.49 7.31 8.73
C ILE A 280 10.04 6.44 9.86
N MET A 281 9.88 5.12 9.76
CA MET A 281 10.42 4.18 10.75
C MET A 281 11.95 4.20 10.81
N SER A 282 12.62 4.33 9.67
CA SER A 282 14.08 4.42 9.60
C SER A 282 14.60 5.70 10.23
N GLU A 283 13.97 6.87 9.98
CA GLU A 283 14.28 8.13 10.68
C GLU A 283 14.08 7.98 12.18
N THR A 284 12.93 7.45 12.58
CA THR A 284 12.59 7.24 13.98
C THR A 284 13.62 6.36 14.69
N THR A 285 14.08 5.28 14.04
CA THR A 285 15.12 4.40 14.58
C THR A 285 16.46 5.12 14.76
N LEU A 286 16.88 5.92 13.78
CA LEU A 286 18.10 6.73 13.87
C LEU A 286 18.02 7.76 15.00
N SER A 287 16.91 8.48 15.08
CA SER A 287 16.68 9.48 16.11
C SER A 287 16.55 8.83 17.50
N TYR A 288 15.95 7.64 17.60
CA TYR A 288 15.92 6.85 18.83
C TYR A 288 17.31 6.40 19.28
N LEU A 289 18.21 6.08 18.34
CA LEU A 289 19.60 5.73 18.66
C LEU A 289 20.48 6.96 18.94
N GLY A 290 19.93 8.18 18.92
CA GLY A 290 20.67 9.43 19.16
C GLY A 290 21.51 9.90 17.98
N LEU A 291 21.38 9.25 16.82
CA LEU A 291 22.12 9.58 15.60
C LEU A 291 21.28 10.37 14.59
N GLY A 292 20.03 10.63 14.94
CA GLY A 292 19.06 11.35 14.12
C GLY A 292 18.97 12.83 14.47
N ILE A 293 17.73 13.28 14.63
CA ILE A 293 17.40 14.65 14.97
C ILE A 293 17.55 14.86 16.48
N ASN A 294 18.26 15.94 16.84
CA ASN A 294 18.52 16.33 18.22
C ASN A 294 17.96 17.72 18.50
N ASP A 295 17.78 18.04 19.82
CA ASP A 295 17.35 19.37 20.24
C ASP A 295 18.26 20.48 19.61
N PRO A 296 17.67 21.63 19.24
CA PRO A 296 16.31 22.07 19.54
C PRO A 296 15.21 21.52 18.62
N ALA A 297 15.56 20.85 17.52
CA ALA A 297 14.57 20.22 16.66
C ALA A 297 13.99 18.94 17.31
N VAL A 298 12.75 18.63 16.93
CA VAL A 298 12.00 17.50 17.51
C VAL A 298 11.53 16.61 16.40
N SER A 299 11.76 15.29 16.54
CA SER A 299 11.10 14.24 15.77
C SER A 299 10.44 13.25 16.73
N TRP A 300 9.53 12.41 16.23
CA TRP A 300 8.92 11.39 17.07
C TRP A 300 9.97 10.42 17.64
N GLY A 301 11.01 10.09 16.85
CA GLY A 301 12.12 9.27 17.30
C GLY A 301 12.94 9.89 18.44
N SER A 302 13.21 11.19 18.36
CA SER A 302 13.94 11.90 19.42
C SER A 302 13.13 12.02 20.72
N LEU A 303 11.79 12.11 20.65
CA LEU A 303 10.91 12.05 21.82
C LEU A 303 10.99 10.68 22.48
N ILE A 304 10.92 9.59 21.71
CA ILE A 304 11.01 8.23 22.22
C ILE A 304 12.37 7.99 22.90
N ASN A 305 13.47 8.41 22.28
CA ASN A 305 14.82 8.25 22.85
C ASN A 305 14.94 8.90 24.23
N ARG A 306 14.49 10.13 24.35
CA ARG A 306 14.70 10.93 25.55
C ARG A 306 13.80 10.51 26.71
N ASP A 307 12.54 10.22 26.40
CA ASP A 307 11.51 10.07 27.41
C ASP A 307 11.30 8.61 27.85
N ILE A 308 11.61 7.65 26.95
CA ILE A 308 11.43 6.20 27.21
C ILE A 308 12.78 5.53 27.51
N SER A 309 13.65 6.19 28.23
CA SER A 309 14.99 5.66 28.52
C SER A 309 15.01 4.50 29.54
N THR A 310 13.97 4.37 30.38
CA THR A 310 13.86 3.32 31.40
C THR A 310 12.47 2.72 31.51
N LEU A 311 12.41 1.44 31.90
CA LEU A 311 11.12 0.75 32.17
C LEU A 311 10.34 1.41 33.34
N SER A 312 11.05 2.03 34.29
CA SER A 312 10.44 2.77 35.38
C SER A 312 9.67 3.99 34.87
N ASN A 313 10.22 4.72 33.88
CA ASN A 313 9.52 5.85 33.27
C ASN A 313 8.23 5.44 32.60
N LEU A 314 8.24 4.32 31.87
CA LEU A 314 7.03 3.78 31.24
C LEU A 314 5.92 3.44 32.22
N LYS A 315 6.29 2.84 33.35
CA LYS A 315 5.32 2.47 34.39
C LYS A 315 4.74 3.68 35.12
N ASN A 316 5.58 4.67 35.37
CA ASN A 316 5.18 5.84 36.16
C ASN A 316 4.54 6.93 35.30
N PHE A 317 4.95 7.06 34.03
CA PHE A 317 4.55 8.12 33.12
C PHE A 317 4.05 7.55 31.77
N PRO A 318 2.91 6.85 31.73
CA PRO A 318 2.43 6.14 30.54
C PRO A 318 2.14 7.06 29.34
N TRP A 319 1.90 8.36 29.56
CA TRP A 319 1.67 9.32 28.50
C TRP A 319 2.90 9.54 27.59
N LEU A 320 4.10 9.20 28.04
CA LEU A 320 5.31 9.26 27.21
C LEU A 320 5.26 8.30 26.00
N LEU A 321 4.32 7.35 25.98
CA LEU A 321 4.07 6.45 24.86
C LEU A 321 3.28 7.08 23.71
N TYR A 322 2.72 8.28 23.85
CA TYR A 322 1.93 8.90 22.78
C TYR A 322 2.69 9.05 21.46
N PRO A 323 3.99 9.41 21.39
CA PRO A 323 4.74 9.44 20.14
C PRO A 323 4.81 8.07 19.45
N VAL A 324 4.90 6.97 20.24
CA VAL A 324 4.89 5.60 19.71
C VAL A 324 3.53 5.26 19.09
N PHE A 325 2.43 5.63 19.77
CA PHE A 325 1.08 5.44 19.24
C PHE A 325 0.86 6.23 17.95
N MET A 326 1.32 7.47 17.89
CA MET A 326 1.22 8.27 16.66
C MET A 326 2.00 7.64 15.51
N LEU A 327 3.20 7.16 15.75
CA LEU A 327 4.01 6.44 14.77
C LEU A 327 3.30 5.18 14.27
N LEU A 328 2.74 4.38 15.18
CA LEU A 328 2.00 3.16 14.85
C LEU A 328 0.77 3.48 14.00
N LEU A 329 -0.04 4.45 14.40
CA LEU A 329 -1.25 4.83 13.67
C LEU A 329 -0.94 5.34 12.27
N VAL A 330 0.08 6.19 12.11
CA VAL A 330 0.49 6.72 10.80
C VAL A 330 1.02 5.59 9.91
N THR A 331 1.85 4.70 10.44
CA THR A 331 2.39 3.56 9.70
C THR A 331 1.27 2.63 9.22
N LEU A 332 0.32 2.30 10.10
CA LEU A 332 -0.85 1.49 9.74
C LEU A 332 -1.71 2.18 8.68
N ALA A 333 -1.94 3.48 8.82
CA ALA A 333 -2.75 4.24 7.87
C ALA A 333 -2.12 4.27 6.47
N PHE A 334 -0.79 4.43 6.37
CA PHE A 334 -0.10 4.33 5.09
C PHE A 334 -0.15 2.92 4.50
N ASN A 335 -0.03 1.87 5.30
CA ASN A 335 -0.14 0.50 4.84
C ASN A 335 -1.54 0.20 4.28
N PHE A 336 -2.62 0.57 5.00
CA PHE A 336 -3.99 0.41 4.50
C PHE A 336 -4.26 1.23 3.23
N LEU A 337 -3.68 2.44 3.13
CA LEU A 337 -3.76 3.24 1.91
C LEU A 337 -2.99 2.57 0.76
N GLY A 338 -1.78 2.07 1.01
CA GLY A 338 -0.96 1.37 0.04
C GLY A 338 -1.64 0.11 -0.50
N ASP A 339 -2.23 -0.69 0.37
CA ASP A 339 -2.99 -1.88 0.00
C ASP A 339 -4.22 -1.52 -0.85
N ALA A 340 -4.95 -0.45 -0.48
CA ALA A 340 -6.09 0.01 -1.26
C ALA A 340 -5.68 0.55 -2.64
N LEU A 341 -4.55 1.24 -2.73
CA LEU A 341 -3.98 1.68 -4.01
C LEU A 341 -3.56 0.49 -4.87
N ARG A 342 -2.89 -0.49 -4.29
CA ARG A 342 -2.52 -1.73 -4.96
C ARG A 342 -3.74 -2.44 -5.53
N ASP A 343 -4.77 -2.66 -4.70
CA ASP A 343 -6.01 -3.31 -5.12
C ASP A 343 -6.74 -2.52 -6.22
N PHE A 344 -6.70 -1.18 -6.16
CA PHE A 344 -7.35 -0.31 -7.15
C PHE A 344 -6.67 -0.35 -8.51
N TYR A 345 -5.34 -0.45 -8.53
CA TYR A 345 -4.54 -0.47 -9.75
C TYR A 345 -4.27 -1.89 -10.27
N ASP A 346 -4.60 -2.96 -9.52
CA ASP A 346 -4.44 -4.33 -9.97
C ASP A 346 -5.51 -4.66 -11.05
N PRO A 347 -5.11 -4.88 -12.31
CA PRO A 347 -6.04 -5.20 -13.39
C PRO A 347 -6.68 -6.59 -13.21
N TYR A 348 -6.09 -7.46 -12.39
CA TYR A 348 -6.56 -8.84 -12.15
C TYR A 348 -7.43 -8.98 -10.91
N ASN A 349 -7.73 -7.89 -10.21
CA ASN A 349 -8.66 -7.90 -9.07
C ASN A 349 -10.12 -8.09 -9.51
N ALA A 350 -10.33 -9.08 -10.39
CA ALA A 350 -11.64 -9.69 -10.57
C ALA A 350 -11.96 -10.40 -9.25
N VAL A 351 -12.87 -9.83 -8.48
CA VAL A 351 -13.33 -10.38 -7.21
C VAL A 351 -13.73 -11.84 -7.42
N PHE A 352 -12.91 -12.76 -6.93
CA PHE A 352 -13.26 -14.17 -6.83
C PHE A 352 -14.35 -14.31 -5.77
N ASN A 353 -15.57 -13.92 -6.12
CA ASN A 353 -16.73 -14.22 -5.29
C ASN A 353 -16.96 -15.72 -5.33
N LYS A 354 -17.05 -16.36 -4.16
CA LYS A 354 -17.57 -17.72 -4.01
C LYS A 354 -18.78 -17.88 -4.93
N ARG A 355 -18.72 -18.89 -5.82
CA ARG A 355 -19.80 -19.23 -6.75
C ARG A 355 -21.13 -19.19 -6.02
N LYS A 356 -21.99 -18.18 -6.31
CA LYS A 356 -23.41 -18.29 -6.02
C LYS A 356 -23.90 -19.49 -6.84
N LYS A 357 -24.55 -20.44 -6.17
CA LYS A 357 -25.28 -21.52 -6.85
C LYS A 357 -26.09 -20.89 -7.98
N ILE A 358 -25.84 -21.33 -9.20
CA ILE A 358 -26.59 -20.94 -10.39
C ILE A 358 -28.04 -21.29 -10.09
N ASN A 359 -28.91 -20.30 -10.00
CA ASN A 359 -30.34 -20.55 -9.95
C ASN A 359 -30.69 -21.27 -11.25
N LYS A 360 -31.15 -22.52 -11.11
CA LYS A 360 -31.68 -23.29 -12.23
C LYS A 360 -32.85 -22.50 -12.84
N ILE A 361 -32.55 -21.84 -13.97
CA ILE A 361 -33.63 -21.30 -14.82
C ILE A 361 -34.37 -22.52 -15.32
N LYS A 362 -35.69 -22.57 -15.08
CA LYS A 362 -36.58 -23.59 -15.62
C LYS A 362 -36.41 -23.60 -17.14
N ASN A 363 -35.94 -24.70 -17.67
CA ASN A 363 -35.64 -24.85 -19.08
C ASN A 363 -36.80 -25.45 -19.81
N ASP A 364 -37.12 -24.86 -20.94
CA ASP A 364 -37.90 -25.50 -21.99
C ASP A 364 -37.14 -26.71 -22.54
N GLU A 365 -37.87 -27.78 -22.86
CA GLU A 365 -37.37 -29.06 -23.35
C GLU A 365 -36.71 -28.90 -24.74
N ALA A 366 -35.42 -28.55 -24.79
CA ALA A 366 -34.66 -28.61 -26.01
C ALA A 366 -34.15 -30.04 -26.19
N SER A 367 -34.81 -30.82 -27.05
CA SER A 367 -34.40 -32.16 -27.44
C SER A 367 -33.09 -32.14 -28.25
N CYS A 368 -32.19 -33.09 -27.98
CA CYS A 368 -30.99 -33.31 -28.80
C CYS A 368 -31.38 -34.04 -30.11
N GLU A 369 -30.91 -33.53 -31.25
CA GLU A 369 -30.98 -34.30 -32.51
C GLU A 369 -29.99 -35.46 -32.42
N LYS A 370 -30.46 -36.70 -32.69
CA LYS A 370 -29.72 -37.96 -32.49
C LYS A 370 -28.43 -38.11 -33.34
N ASP A 371 -28.24 -37.28 -34.37
CA ASP A 371 -27.13 -37.40 -35.32
C ASP A 371 -25.89 -36.50 -35.00
N ASN A 372 -26.02 -35.61 -34.03
CA ASN A 372 -24.95 -34.65 -33.70
C ASN A 372 -24.09 -35.13 -32.53
N LEU A 373 -22.76 -35.17 -32.70
CA LEU A 373 -21.80 -35.44 -31.63
C LEU A 373 -21.76 -34.30 -30.60
N LEU A 374 -21.75 -33.07 -31.09
CA LEU A 374 -21.78 -31.86 -30.26
C LEU A 374 -22.93 -30.96 -30.76
N SER A 375 -23.75 -30.48 -29.85
CA SER A 375 -24.79 -29.52 -30.17
C SER A 375 -24.84 -28.42 -29.11
N ILE A 376 -24.68 -27.19 -29.53
CA ILE A 376 -24.76 -25.99 -28.69
C ILE A 376 -26.00 -25.23 -29.07
N LYS A 377 -26.84 -24.88 -28.08
CA LYS A 377 -28.10 -24.19 -28.27
C LYS A 377 -28.18 -22.94 -27.40
N ASN A 378 -28.36 -21.78 -28.03
CA ASN A 378 -28.56 -20.45 -27.40
C ASN A 378 -27.52 -20.15 -26.34
N LEU A 379 -26.23 -20.42 -26.63
CA LEU A 379 -25.13 -20.17 -25.70
C LEU A 379 -24.93 -18.67 -25.49
N ASN A 380 -25.06 -18.26 -24.25
CA ASN A 380 -24.72 -16.92 -23.81
C ASN A 380 -23.68 -17.01 -22.69
N VAL A 381 -22.60 -16.24 -22.79
CA VAL A 381 -21.58 -16.12 -21.76
C VAL A 381 -21.39 -14.66 -21.40
N THR A 382 -21.60 -14.33 -20.15
CA THR A 382 -21.49 -12.98 -19.63
C THR A 382 -20.44 -12.95 -18.52
N PHE A 383 -19.50 -12.02 -18.61
CA PHE A 383 -18.48 -11.78 -17.59
C PHE A 383 -18.90 -10.63 -16.68
N SER A 384 -18.84 -10.85 -15.38
CA SER A 384 -18.99 -9.79 -14.39
C SER A 384 -17.62 -9.17 -14.13
N VAL A 385 -17.39 -7.97 -14.66
CA VAL A 385 -16.13 -7.23 -14.52
C VAL A 385 -16.36 -6.04 -13.60
N LEU A 386 -15.48 -5.82 -12.64
CA LEU A 386 -15.50 -4.63 -11.79
C LEU A 386 -14.79 -3.50 -12.54
N ARG A 387 -15.53 -2.42 -12.85
CA ARG A 387 -14.94 -1.20 -13.41
C ARG A 387 -15.13 -0.05 -12.41
N GLY A 388 -14.13 0.17 -11.56
CA GLY A 388 -14.28 1.00 -10.36
C GLY A 388 -15.18 0.33 -9.33
N THR A 389 -16.22 1.01 -8.86
CA THR A 389 -17.21 0.48 -7.91
C THR A 389 -18.40 -0.22 -8.56
N LYS A 390 -18.57 -0.11 -9.88
CA LYS A 390 -19.72 -0.68 -10.60
C LYS A 390 -19.36 -2.02 -11.23
N ARG A 391 -20.22 -3.02 -11.00
CA ARG A 391 -20.20 -4.26 -11.77
C ARG A 391 -20.79 -3.99 -13.15
N ILE A 392 -19.97 -4.23 -14.16
CA ILE A 392 -20.36 -4.16 -15.56
C ILE A 392 -20.44 -5.59 -16.08
N LEU A 393 -21.53 -5.90 -16.75
CA LEU A 393 -21.69 -7.16 -17.47
C LEU A 393 -21.13 -6.98 -18.88
N VAL A 394 -20.11 -7.76 -19.20
CA VAL A 394 -19.52 -7.83 -20.54
C VAL A 394 -19.96 -9.12 -21.18
N TYR A 395 -20.63 -9.03 -22.31
CA TYR A 395 -21.08 -10.18 -23.07
C TYR A 395 -19.92 -10.72 -23.89
N GLY A 396 -19.45 -11.93 -23.55
CA GLY A 396 -18.43 -12.63 -24.33
C GLY A 396 -18.99 -13.46 -25.48
N VAL A 397 -20.20 -14.00 -25.29
CA VAL A 397 -20.95 -14.75 -26.30
C VAL A 397 -22.42 -14.39 -26.19
N ARG A 398 -23.09 -14.19 -27.31
CA ARG A 398 -24.51 -13.85 -27.36
C ARG A 398 -25.22 -14.77 -28.33
N ASP A 399 -26.13 -15.59 -27.81
CA ASP A 399 -27.07 -16.43 -28.56
C ASP A 399 -26.45 -17.26 -29.69
N VAL A 400 -25.34 -17.94 -29.37
CA VAL A 400 -24.61 -18.76 -30.34
C VAL A 400 -25.15 -20.19 -30.32
N SER A 401 -25.50 -20.70 -31.50
CA SER A 401 -25.98 -22.09 -31.70
C SER A 401 -25.26 -22.69 -32.88
N PHE A 402 -24.71 -23.90 -32.71
CA PHE A 402 -24.12 -24.71 -33.79
C PHE A 402 -24.08 -26.17 -33.38
N ALA A 403 -23.89 -27.05 -34.37
CA ALA A 403 -23.77 -28.47 -34.14
C ALA A 403 -22.60 -29.04 -34.95
N VAL A 404 -22.03 -30.15 -34.47
CA VAL A 404 -20.93 -30.87 -35.15
C VAL A 404 -21.28 -32.33 -35.14
N LYS A 405 -21.23 -32.95 -36.34
CA LYS A 405 -21.46 -34.40 -36.50
C LYS A 405 -20.20 -35.21 -36.21
N LYS A 406 -20.34 -36.47 -36.00
CA LYS A 406 -19.20 -37.38 -35.81
C LYS A 406 -18.33 -37.40 -37.07
N GLY A 407 -17.04 -37.16 -36.93
CA GLY A 407 -16.07 -37.09 -38.03
C GLY A 407 -16.05 -35.74 -38.80
N GLU A 408 -16.87 -34.75 -38.38
CA GLU A 408 -16.93 -33.44 -39.02
C GLU A 408 -15.88 -32.48 -38.44
N ILE A 409 -15.37 -31.58 -39.26
CA ILE A 409 -14.53 -30.45 -38.89
C ILE A 409 -15.31 -29.16 -39.08
N LEU A 410 -15.55 -28.46 -37.95
CA LEU A 410 -16.22 -27.16 -37.95
C LEU A 410 -15.21 -26.01 -37.76
N GLY A 411 -15.14 -25.07 -38.72
CA GLY A 411 -14.33 -23.86 -38.59
C GLY A 411 -15.13 -22.70 -37.96
N ILE A 412 -14.63 -22.08 -36.93
CA ILE A 412 -15.20 -20.86 -36.34
C ILE A 412 -14.30 -19.67 -36.64
N VAL A 413 -14.77 -18.76 -37.49
CA VAL A 413 -14.03 -17.59 -37.96
C VAL A 413 -14.66 -16.31 -37.43
N GLY A 414 -13.85 -15.29 -37.19
CA GLY A 414 -14.31 -13.97 -36.71
C GLY A 414 -13.15 -13.13 -36.20
N GLU A 415 -13.41 -11.85 -35.96
CA GLU A 415 -12.44 -10.89 -35.46
C GLU A 415 -11.92 -11.24 -34.03
N SER A 416 -10.79 -10.61 -33.64
CA SER A 416 -10.29 -10.73 -32.25
C SER A 416 -11.33 -10.17 -31.29
N GLY A 417 -11.61 -10.90 -30.21
CA GLY A 417 -12.64 -10.52 -29.23
C GLY A 417 -14.08 -10.90 -29.58
N SER A 418 -14.36 -11.55 -30.73
CA SER A 418 -15.72 -11.97 -31.13
C SER A 418 -16.30 -13.15 -30.34
N GLY A 419 -15.57 -13.68 -29.33
CA GLY A 419 -16.06 -14.75 -28.46
C GLY A 419 -15.70 -16.17 -28.88
N LYS A 420 -14.90 -16.41 -29.94
CA LYS A 420 -14.48 -17.74 -30.41
C LYS A 420 -13.89 -18.61 -29.29
N SER A 421 -12.85 -18.13 -28.65
CA SER A 421 -12.17 -18.85 -27.57
C SER A 421 -13.08 -19.05 -26.33
N VAL A 422 -13.98 -18.09 -26.06
CA VAL A 422 -14.95 -18.20 -24.97
C VAL A 422 -15.96 -19.32 -25.26
N SER A 423 -16.45 -19.40 -26.50
CA SER A 423 -17.37 -20.48 -26.91
C SER A 423 -16.72 -21.85 -26.81
N THR A 424 -15.47 -22.00 -27.26
CA THR A 424 -14.75 -23.29 -27.18
C THR A 424 -14.40 -23.68 -25.75
N THR A 425 -13.99 -22.74 -24.88
CA THR A 425 -13.70 -23.01 -23.45
C THR A 425 -14.95 -23.28 -22.63
N ALA A 426 -16.12 -22.82 -23.09
CA ALA A 426 -17.40 -23.12 -22.46
C ALA A 426 -17.76 -24.61 -22.55
N ILE A 427 -17.40 -25.29 -23.65
CA ILE A 427 -17.74 -26.69 -23.92
C ILE A 427 -17.23 -27.61 -22.81
N PRO A 428 -15.94 -27.65 -22.45
CA PRO A 428 -15.44 -28.46 -21.35
C PRO A 428 -15.73 -27.83 -19.95
N GLY A 429 -16.48 -26.73 -19.87
CA GLY A 429 -16.80 -26.06 -18.61
C GLY A 429 -15.58 -25.39 -17.93
N LEU A 430 -14.63 -24.84 -18.70
CA LEU A 430 -13.40 -24.20 -18.24
C LEU A 430 -13.52 -22.67 -18.18
N LEU A 431 -14.74 -22.15 -18.15
CA LEU A 431 -14.96 -20.72 -17.98
C LEU A 431 -14.48 -20.22 -16.59
N PRO A 432 -13.92 -19.02 -16.49
CA PRO A 432 -13.48 -18.46 -15.22
C PRO A 432 -14.67 -18.20 -14.28
N SER A 433 -14.39 -18.05 -12.98
CA SER A 433 -15.43 -17.96 -11.94
C SER A 433 -16.31 -16.72 -12.00
N ASN A 434 -15.86 -15.67 -12.72
CA ASN A 434 -16.61 -14.44 -12.95
C ASN A 434 -17.52 -14.52 -14.20
N ALA A 435 -17.51 -15.66 -14.91
CA ALA A 435 -18.41 -15.91 -16.03
C ALA A 435 -19.71 -16.54 -15.57
N THR A 436 -20.81 -16.10 -16.16
CA THR A 436 -22.13 -16.72 -16.08
C THR A 436 -22.49 -17.23 -17.46
N MET A 437 -22.89 -18.49 -17.54
CA MET A 437 -23.28 -19.16 -18.79
C MET A 437 -24.76 -19.50 -18.74
N SER A 438 -25.47 -19.30 -19.86
CA SER A 438 -26.82 -19.81 -20.11
C SER A 438 -26.86 -20.44 -21.50
N GLY A 439 -27.90 -21.21 -21.78
CA GLY A 439 -27.98 -22.07 -22.94
C GLY A 439 -27.61 -23.53 -22.60
N LYS A 440 -27.57 -24.41 -23.62
CA LYS A 440 -27.31 -25.84 -23.44
C LYS A 440 -26.18 -26.32 -24.34
N ILE A 441 -25.38 -27.25 -23.83
CA ILE A 441 -24.32 -27.91 -24.53
C ILE A 441 -24.51 -29.41 -24.41
N PHE A 442 -24.85 -30.07 -25.49
CA PHE A 442 -25.00 -31.50 -25.56
C PHE A 442 -23.78 -32.13 -26.23
N PHE A 443 -23.23 -33.15 -25.61
CA PHE A 443 -22.15 -33.97 -26.17
C PHE A 443 -22.55 -35.44 -26.13
N ASP A 444 -22.62 -36.07 -27.28
CA ASP A 444 -23.05 -37.48 -27.43
C ASP A 444 -24.35 -37.76 -26.65
N GLY A 445 -25.36 -36.90 -26.83
CA GLY A 445 -26.65 -37.00 -26.17
C GLY A 445 -26.72 -36.53 -24.73
N THR A 446 -25.57 -36.22 -24.07
CA THR A 446 -25.52 -35.84 -22.66
C THR A 446 -25.44 -34.30 -22.53
N ASP A 447 -26.31 -33.68 -21.71
CA ASP A 447 -26.28 -32.26 -21.41
C ASP A 447 -25.13 -31.95 -20.42
N LEU A 448 -24.01 -31.43 -20.95
CA LEU A 448 -22.83 -31.06 -20.15
C LEU A 448 -23.10 -29.91 -19.18
N THR A 449 -24.08 -29.05 -19.46
CA THR A 449 -24.40 -27.90 -18.61
C THR A 449 -25.06 -28.30 -17.29
N SER A 450 -25.69 -29.50 -17.27
CA SER A 450 -26.34 -30.05 -16.09
C SER A 450 -25.38 -30.78 -15.16
N LEU A 451 -24.18 -31.15 -15.64
CA LEU A 451 -23.20 -31.94 -14.92
C LEU A 451 -22.45 -31.14 -13.83
N SER A 452 -22.12 -31.83 -12.76
CA SER A 452 -21.22 -31.28 -11.74
C SER A 452 -19.76 -31.28 -12.26
N GLN A 453 -18.90 -30.50 -11.62
CA GLN A 453 -17.46 -30.48 -12.00
C GLN A 453 -16.79 -31.85 -11.90
N LYS A 454 -17.21 -32.69 -10.94
CA LYS A 454 -16.70 -34.06 -10.79
C LYS A 454 -17.08 -34.96 -11.95
N GLU A 455 -18.25 -34.75 -12.51
CA GLU A 455 -18.74 -35.50 -13.67
C GLU A 455 -18.10 -35.00 -14.97
N LEU A 456 -17.94 -33.68 -15.13
CA LEU A 456 -17.22 -33.09 -16.27
C LEU A 456 -15.75 -33.54 -16.38
N ILE A 457 -15.08 -33.84 -15.25
CA ILE A 457 -13.72 -34.40 -15.26
C ILE A 457 -13.63 -35.71 -16.04
N LYS A 458 -14.70 -36.54 -16.05
CA LYS A 458 -14.71 -37.80 -16.81
C LYS A 458 -14.72 -37.57 -18.32
N TYR A 459 -15.17 -36.43 -18.81
CA TYR A 459 -15.18 -36.06 -20.21
C TYR A 459 -13.89 -35.40 -20.64
N ARG A 460 -13.30 -34.58 -19.75
CA ARG A 460 -12.06 -33.84 -20.03
C ARG A 460 -10.86 -34.75 -20.14
N GLY A 461 -10.14 -34.63 -21.25
CA GLY A 461 -8.92 -35.39 -21.54
C GLY A 461 -9.14 -36.78 -22.08
N SER A 462 -10.34 -37.42 -21.87
CA SER A 462 -10.68 -38.74 -22.43
C SER A 462 -11.59 -38.64 -23.66
N ARG A 463 -12.59 -37.77 -23.62
CA ARG A 463 -13.58 -37.63 -24.71
C ARG A 463 -13.57 -36.22 -25.34
N ILE A 464 -13.24 -35.19 -24.57
CA ILE A 464 -13.13 -33.82 -25.01
C ILE A 464 -11.74 -33.31 -24.63
N ALA A 465 -10.93 -32.95 -25.64
CA ALA A 465 -9.62 -32.33 -25.46
C ALA A 465 -9.66 -30.89 -25.95
N LEU A 466 -8.89 -30.00 -25.31
CA LEU A 466 -8.72 -28.61 -25.71
C LEU A 466 -7.25 -28.31 -25.93
N ILE A 467 -6.93 -27.79 -27.12
CA ILE A 467 -5.60 -27.28 -27.44
C ILE A 467 -5.67 -25.75 -27.38
N PHE A 468 -4.87 -25.16 -26.51
CA PHE A 468 -4.80 -23.71 -26.36
C PHE A 468 -3.98 -23.06 -27.49
N GLN A 469 -4.24 -21.78 -27.77
CA GLN A 469 -3.54 -21.01 -28.80
C GLN A 469 -2.02 -20.95 -28.56
N GLU A 470 -1.59 -20.96 -27.30
CA GLU A 470 -0.18 -21.01 -26.86
C GLU A 470 0.03 -22.25 -25.98
N PRO A 471 0.23 -23.47 -26.57
CA PRO A 471 0.32 -24.70 -25.80
C PRO A 471 1.45 -24.71 -24.77
N GLY A 472 2.56 -24.04 -25.04
CA GLY A 472 3.72 -23.94 -24.13
C GLY A 472 3.39 -23.26 -22.79
N ARG A 473 2.41 -22.35 -22.77
CA ARG A 473 1.95 -21.71 -21.52
C ARG A 473 1.02 -22.56 -20.68
N SER A 474 0.56 -23.70 -21.25
CA SER A 474 -0.34 -24.62 -20.55
C SER A 474 0.43 -25.64 -19.69
N PHE A 475 1.75 -25.73 -19.87
CA PHE A 475 2.62 -26.57 -19.06
C PHE A 475 3.09 -25.83 -17.81
N ASP A 476 3.15 -26.55 -16.68
CA ASP A 476 3.78 -26.03 -15.47
C ASP A 476 5.30 -25.92 -15.70
N PRO A 477 5.89 -24.71 -15.66
CA PRO A 477 7.32 -24.50 -15.92
C PRO A 477 8.24 -25.17 -14.87
N LEU A 478 7.69 -25.61 -13.74
CA LEU A 478 8.42 -26.29 -12.67
C LEU A 478 8.38 -27.82 -12.80
N GLN A 479 7.54 -28.34 -13.71
CA GLN A 479 7.43 -29.78 -13.96
C GLN A 479 8.24 -30.23 -15.17
N ASN A 480 8.85 -31.40 -15.08
CA ASN A 480 9.44 -32.08 -16.25
C ASN A 480 8.33 -32.55 -17.20
N ILE A 481 8.52 -32.35 -18.50
CA ILE A 481 7.56 -32.75 -19.54
C ILE A 481 7.13 -34.20 -19.36
N GLY A 482 8.05 -35.11 -19.05
CA GLY A 482 7.75 -36.51 -18.79
C GLY A 482 6.71 -36.71 -17.68
N ASN A 483 6.81 -35.95 -16.57
CA ASN A 483 5.84 -36.05 -15.49
C ASN A 483 4.43 -35.61 -15.94
N VAL A 484 4.34 -34.57 -16.79
CA VAL A 484 3.06 -34.08 -17.33
C VAL A 484 2.40 -35.19 -18.18
N PHE A 485 3.16 -35.87 -19.05
CA PHE A 485 2.67 -37.00 -19.82
C PHE A 485 2.26 -38.16 -18.90
N TYR A 486 3.07 -38.49 -17.92
CA TYR A 486 2.73 -39.55 -16.96
C TYR A 486 1.43 -39.30 -16.20
N GLU A 487 1.21 -38.06 -15.74
CA GLU A 487 -0.04 -37.68 -15.08
C GLU A 487 -1.25 -37.84 -16.00
N THR A 488 -1.09 -37.49 -17.28
CA THR A 488 -2.14 -37.67 -18.29
C THR A 488 -2.46 -39.15 -18.54
N PHE A 489 -1.43 -40.01 -18.66
CA PHE A 489 -1.61 -41.46 -18.82
C PHE A 489 -2.25 -42.08 -17.58
N ARG A 490 -1.75 -41.77 -16.40
CA ARG A 490 -2.26 -42.26 -15.11
C ARG A 490 -3.73 -41.89 -14.89
N LYS A 491 -4.17 -40.75 -15.39
CA LYS A 491 -5.58 -40.35 -15.29
C LYS A 491 -6.51 -41.30 -16.07
N ASN A 492 -6.08 -41.76 -17.22
CA ASN A 492 -6.87 -42.63 -18.10
C ASN A 492 -6.66 -44.11 -17.80
N THR A 493 -5.48 -44.48 -17.24
CA THR A 493 -5.10 -45.84 -16.86
C THR A 493 -4.43 -45.79 -15.49
N PRO A 494 -5.23 -45.78 -14.38
CA PRO A 494 -4.74 -45.58 -13.01
C PRO A 494 -3.65 -46.55 -12.54
N GLU A 495 -3.60 -47.76 -13.12
CA GLU A 495 -2.67 -48.83 -12.76
C GLU A 495 -1.34 -48.76 -13.52
N ILE A 496 -1.18 -47.84 -14.48
CA ILE A 496 0.04 -47.78 -15.30
C ILE A 496 1.24 -47.35 -14.45
N SER A 497 2.31 -48.12 -14.52
CA SER A 497 3.58 -47.77 -13.90
C SER A 497 4.27 -46.61 -14.65
N LYS A 498 5.21 -45.95 -13.98
CA LYS A 498 5.94 -44.83 -14.61
C LYS A 498 6.83 -45.32 -15.76
N GLU A 499 7.36 -46.52 -15.65
CA GLU A 499 8.21 -47.20 -16.68
C GLU A 499 7.40 -47.55 -17.91
N GLU A 500 6.21 -48.10 -17.73
CA GLU A 500 5.29 -48.44 -18.84
C GLU A 500 4.72 -47.20 -19.54
N ALA A 501 4.55 -46.08 -18.82
CA ALA A 501 4.06 -44.83 -19.41
C ALA A 501 5.12 -44.15 -20.29
N PHE A 502 6.39 -44.47 -20.15
CA PHE A 502 7.51 -43.95 -20.92
C PHE A 502 8.05 -44.92 -21.99
N ALA A 503 7.63 -46.18 -21.97
CA ALA A 503 7.92 -47.17 -23.01
C ALA A 503 7.02 -46.94 -24.23
#